data_f32845c017d35d1e01677780dde5db60
#
_entry.id   f32845c017d35d1e01677780dde5db60
#
_cell.length_a   1.000
_cell.length_b   1.000
_cell.length_c   1.000
_cell.angle_alpha   90.00
_cell.angle_beta   90.00
_cell.angle_gamma   90.00
#
_symmetry.space_group_name_H-M   'P 1'
#
loop_
_entity.id
_entity.type
_entity.pdbx_description
1 polymer ?
#
loop_
_entity_poly.entity_id
_entity_poly.type
_entity_poly.pdbx_seq_one_letter_code
_entity_poly.pdbx_strand_id
1 'polypeptide(L)'
;MNLFHFTHNQSLPNKHGIDGTGELRSNPVLELCYIVDGHSKHPNSDILVSNFHSFILEKKEAFKYLKNDDHEIKEFLQNLIREFHISQYRQLIPAAMSICLLIFNPEKVYSVHLGDCRLGLIVEKELTWLTYPHSLTMCQIEDRDSEDLEEILRSSHDNHILTNSLNTKRIKKIEINIFNREEGTYLLATDGLWKLDIDKILLTVKNKENYNEIDDLAFVIANP
;
A
#
# COMPACT_ATOMS: atom_id res chain seq x y z
N MET A 1 4.45 14.43 12.01
CA MET A 1 4.82 13.88 10.66
C MET A 1 4.20 14.73 9.55
N ASN A 2 4.92 14.98 8.46
CA ASN A 2 4.40 15.65 7.27
C ASN A 2 4.04 14.58 6.24
N LEU A 3 2.74 14.51 5.86
CA LEU A 3 2.24 13.60 4.82
C LEU A 3 1.94 14.38 3.55
N PHE A 4 2.33 13.80 2.43
CA PHE A 4 1.92 14.23 1.10
C PHE A 4 1.29 13.06 0.35
N HIS A 5 0.10 13.27 -0.23
CA HIS A 5 -0.66 12.30 -0.98
C HIS A 5 -0.73 12.70 -2.44
N PHE A 6 -0.48 11.76 -3.33
CA PHE A 6 -0.63 11.93 -4.76
C PHE A 6 -1.42 10.77 -5.36
N THR A 7 -2.38 11.07 -6.22
CA THR A 7 -3.15 10.06 -6.94
C THR A 7 -3.45 10.58 -8.34
N HIS A 8 -3.16 9.77 -9.34
CA HIS A 8 -3.51 10.02 -10.74
C HIS A 8 -4.15 8.77 -11.33
N ASN A 9 -5.45 8.81 -11.55
CA ASN A 9 -6.20 7.73 -12.18
C ASN A 9 -6.49 8.08 -13.64
N GLN A 10 -6.16 7.17 -14.56
CA GLN A 10 -6.43 7.35 -15.98
C GLN A 10 -7.91 7.15 -16.27
N SER A 11 -8.53 8.07 -17.00
CA SER A 11 -9.91 7.98 -17.46
C SER A 11 -9.97 7.13 -18.73
N LEU A 12 -9.97 5.80 -18.60
CA LEU A 12 -10.13 4.88 -19.73
C LEU A 12 -11.53 4.27 -19.73
N PRO A 13 -12.18 4.10 -20.91
CA PRO A 13 -13.44 3.39 -21.01
C PRO A 13 -13.28 1.95 -20.48
N ASN A 14 -14.21 1.52 -19.60
CA ASN A 14 -14.23 0.19 -18.99
C ASN A 14 -13.08 -0.13 -18.01
N LYS A 15 -12.35 0.86 -17.51
CA LYS A 15 -11.40 0.66 -16.42
C LYS A 15 -12.15 0.68 -15.08
N HIS A 16 -12.04 -0.40 -14.32
CA HIS A 16 -12.71 -0.59 -13.02
C HIS A 16 -11.75 -0.53 -11.83
N GLY A 17 -10.45 -0.44 -12.07
CA GLY A 17 -9.44 -0.24 -11.05
C GLY A 17 -9.20 1.24 -10.82
N ILE A 18 -9.03 1.65 -9.59
CA ILE A 18 -8.59 3.00 -9.20
C ILE A 18 -7.58 2.90 -8.07
N ASP A 19 -6.62 3.80 -8.10
CA ASP A 19 -5.70 4.00 -7.00
C ASP A 19 -6.29 4.97 -5.98
N GLY A 20 -5.89 4.83 -4.73
CA GLY A 20 -6.33 5.72 -3.66
C GLY A 20 -5.34 5.84 -2.51
N THR A 21 -5.39 6.96 -1.82
CA THR A 21 -4.55 7.24 -0.64
C THR A 21 -5.38 7.83 0.48
N GLY A 22 -4.96 7.67 1.73
CA GLY A 22 -5.65 8.29 2.86
C GLY A 22 -4.85 8.25 4.16
N GLU A 23 -5.40 8.93 5.18
CA GLU A 23 -4.75 9.07 6.48
C GLU A 23 -5.76 9.18 7.65
N LEU A 24 -5.32 8.86 8.87
CA LEU A 24 -5.97 9.22 10.12
C LEU A 24 -4.97 9.88 11.08
N ARG A 25 -5.32 11.07 11.57
CA ARG A 25 -4.54 11.87 12.53
C ARG A 25 -5.29 12.16 13.83
N SER A 26 -6.21 11.31 14.22
CA SER A 26 -7.03 11.53 15.40
C SER A 26 -6.35 11.10 16.71
N ASN A 27 -5.28 10.32 16.65
CA ASN A 27 -4.51 9.88 17.80
C ASN A 27 -3.40 10.90 18.12
N PRO A 28 -3.10 11.19 19.41
CA PRO A 28 -2.09 12.19 19.76
C PRO A 28 -0.65 11.73 19.54
N VAL A 29 -0.39 10.43 19.42
CA VAL A 29 0.95 9.82 19.32
C VAL A 29 1.12 9.02 18.04
N LEU A 30 0.04 8.39 17.55
CA LEU A 30 0.05 7.51 16.40
C LEU A 30 -0.50 8.24 15.18
N GLU A 31 0.13 8.02 14.03
CA GLU A 31 -0.34 8.49 12.75
C GLU A 31 -0.50 7.32 11.79
N LEU A 32 -1.62 7.26 11.08
CA LEU A 32 -1.92 6.23 10.11
C LEU A 32 -1.99 6.83 8.72
N CYS A 33 -1.30 6.21 7.76
CA CYS A 33 -1.50 6.48 6.34
C CYS A 33 -1.57 5.18 5.54
N TYR A 34 -2.16 5.24 4.35
CA TYR A 34 -2.31 4.07 3.50
C TYR A 34 -2.40 4.43 2.02
N ILE A 35 -2.11 3.41 1.21
CA ILE A 35 -2.31 3.41 -0.23
C ILE A 35 -3.05 2.14 -0.63
N VAL A 36 -3.90 2.24 -1.63
CA VAL A 36 -4.64 1.13 -2.22
C VAL A 36 -4.61 1.21 -3.73
N ASP A 37 -4.63 0.05 -4.38
CA ASP A 37 -4.73 -0.12 -5.83
C ASP A 37 -5.84 -1.12 -6.14
N GLY A 38 -6.88 -0.66 -6.82
CA GLY A 38 -8.02 -1.47 -7.22
C GLY A 38 -7.74 -2.24 -8.50
N HIS A 39 -7.80 -3.57 -8.45
CA HIS A 39 -7.44 -4.42 -9.60
C HIS A 39 -8.41 -4.26 -10.77
N SER A 40 -7.93 -3.73 -11.88
CA SER A 40 -8.72 -3.39 -13.08
C SER A 40 -9.44 -4.59 -13.73
N LYS A 41 -8.99 -5.82 -13.49
CA LYS A 41 -9.62 -7.06 -13.98
C LYS A 41 -10.92 -7.44 -13.22
N HIS A 42 -11.25 -6.76 -12.13
CA HIS A 42 -12.43 -7.02 -11.33
C HIS A 42 -13.38 -5.82 -11.39
N PRO A 43 -14.64 -6.00 -11.86
CA PRO A 43 -15.55 -4.88 -12.17
C PRO A 43 -16.00 -4.03 -10.97
N ASN A 44 -15.80 -4.50 -9.74
CA ASN A 44 -16.23 -3.78 -8.53
C ASN A 44 -15.04 -3.31 -7.67
N SER A 45 -13.82 -3.26 -8.22
CA SER A 45 -12.64 -2.89 -7.44
C SER A 45 -12.62 -1.41 -7.07
N ASP A 46 -13.15 -0.53 -7.92
CA ASP A 46 -13.38 0.89 -7.63
C ASP A 46 -14.33 1.10 -6.43
N ILE A 47 -15.42 0.31 -6.38
CA ILE A 47 -16.36 0.34 -5.26
C ILE A 47 -15.66 -0.19 -3.98
N LEU A 48 -14.85 -1.25 -4.10
CA LEU A 48 -14.10 -1.80 -2.96
C LEU A 48 -13.13 -0.76 -2.38
N VAL A 49 -12.39 -0.03 -3.22
CA VAL A 49 -11.50 1.06 -2.82
C VAL A 49 -12.28 2.18 -2.12
N SER A 50 -13.40 2.62 -2.70
CA SER A 50 -14.24 3.67 -2.11
C SER A 50 -14.81 3.27 -0.76
N ASN A 51 -15.26 2.00 -0.62
CA ASN A 51 -15.74 1.45 0.64
C ASN A 51 -14.62 1.36 1.68
N PHE A 52 -13.37 1.07 1.26
CA PHE A 52 -12.24 1.04 2.17
C PHE A 52 -11.95 2.42 2.76
N HIS A 53 -11.96 3.47 1.94
CA HIS A 53 -11.80 4.85 2.43
C HIS A 53 -12.88 5.21 3.47
N SER A 54 -14.13 4.91 3.18
CA SER A 54 -15.24 5.17 4.11
C SER A 54 -15.08 4.39 5.41
N PHE A 55 -14.72 3.11 5.32
CA PHE A 55 -14.49 2.24 6.47
C PHE A 55 -13.33 2.73 7.36
N ILE A 56 -12.22 3.18 6.77
CA ILE A 56 -11.10 3.76 7.56
C ILE A 56 -11.56 5.00 8.34
N LEU A 57 -12.37 5.87 7.71
CA LEU A 57 -12.91 7.05 8.39
C LEU A 57 -13.83 6.69 9.57
N GLU A 58 -14.61 5.61 9.46
CA GLU A 58 -15.44 5.10 10.57
C GLU A 58 -14.59 4.61 11.75
N LYS A 59 -13.35 4.16 11.51
CA LYS A 59 -12.41 3.72 12.57
C LYS A 59 -11.71 4.87 13.29
N LYS A 60 -11.99 6.12 12.96
CA LYS A 60 -11.36 7.31 13.54
C LYS A 60 -11.41 7.33 15.08
N GLU A 61 -12.57 7.02 15.67
CA GLU A 61 -12.70 7.01 17.14
C GLU A 61 -11.94 5.85 17.79
N ALA A 62 -11.95 4.66 17.17
CA ALA A 62 -11.15 3.53 17.66
C ALA A 62 -9.65 3.83 17.58
N PHE A 63 -9.19 4.42 16.49
CA PHE A 63 -7.80 4.84 16.30
C PHE A 63 -7.39 5.93 17.30
N LYS A 64 -8.28 6.88 17.62
CA LYS A 64 -8.03 7.96 18.58
C LYS A 64 -7.62 7.45 19.96
N TYR A 65 -8.23 6.34 20.41
CA TYR A 65 -7.98 5.75 21.72
C TYR A 65 -7.02 4.56 21.69
N LEU A 66 -6.46 4.22 20.52
CA LEU A 66 -5.46 3.18 20.38
C LEU A 66 -4.21 3.55 21.19
N LYS A 67 -3.76 2.65 22.05
CA LYS A 67 -2.55 2.87 22.83
C LYS A 67 -1.30 2.64 22.01
N ASN A 68 -0.22 3.32 22.38
CA ASN A 68 1.11 3.11 21.81
C ASN A 68 1.75 1.85 22.42
N ASP A 69 1.19 0.69 22.06
CA ASP A 69 1.62 -0.63 22.50
C ASP A 69 1.68 -1.57 21.31
N ASP A 70 2.77 -2.35 21.19
CA ASP A 70 3.03 -3.22 20.03
C ASP A 70 1.91 -4.24 19.80
N HIS A 71 1.35 -4.80 20.88
CA HIS A 71 0.29 -5.79 20.77
C HIS A 71 -1.03 -5.15 20.33
N GLU A 72 -1.42 -4.05 20.97
CA GLU A 72 -2.65 -3.33 20.64
C GLU A 72 -2.62 -2.80 19.18
N ILE A 73 -1.48 -2.26 18.72
CA ILE A 73 -1.34 -1.78 17.33
C ILE A 73 -1.46 -2.94 16.33
N LYS A 74 -0.80 -4.08 16.59
CA LYS A 74 -0.92 -5.27 15.74
C LYS A 74 -2.34 -5.80 15.69
N GLU A 75 -2.99 -5.92 16.84
CA GLU A 75 -4.37 -6.38 16.94
C GLU A 75 -5.33 -5.43 16.20
N PHE A 76 -5.15 -4.12 16.37
CA PHE A 76 -5.92 -3.12 15.64
C PHE A 76 -5.77 -3.29 14.12
N LEU A 77 -4.54 -3.41 13.62
CA LEU A 77 -4.27 -3.60 12.19
C LEU A 77 -4.88 -4.90 11.64
N GLN A 78 -4.76 -6.00 12.38
CA GLN A 78 -5.37 -7.29 11.98
C GLN A 78 -6.89 -7.21 11.93
N ASN A 79 -7.50 -6.61 12.97
CA ASN A 79 -8.94 -6.47 13.06
C ASN A 79 -9.47 -5.52 11.99
N LEU A 80 -8.76 -4.42 11.70
CA LEU A 80 -9.11 -3.48 10.65
C LEU A 80 -9.32 -4.19 9.30
N ILE A 81 -8.36 -5.00 8.88
CA ILE A 81 -8.42 -5.73 7.61
C ILE A 81 -9.48 -6.83 7.64
N ARG A 82 -9.61 -7.57 8.74
CA ARG A 82 -10.61 -8.64 8.88
C ARG A 82 -12.03 -8.10 8.89
N GLU A 83 -12.30 -7.06 9.66
CA GLU A 83 -13.62 -6.45 9.74
C GLU A 83 -14.04 -5.85 8.39
N PHE A 84 -13.12 -5.17 7.70
CA PHE A 84 -13.40 -4.69 6.35
C PHE A 84 -13.72 -5.85 5.41
N HIS A 85 -12.90 -6.90 5.39
CA HIS A 85 -13.18 -8.08 4.56
C HIS A 85 -14.55 -8.69 4.85
N ILE A 86 -14.90 -8.85 6.13
CA ILE A 86 -16.21 -9.41 6.53
C ILE A 86 -17.34 -8.50 6.03
N SER A 87 -17.21 -7.18 6.12
CA SER A 87 -18.21 -6.22 5.66
C SER A 87 -18.44 -6.27 4.16
N GLN A 88 -17.42 -6.63 3.36
CA GLN A 88 -17.47 -6.71 1.90
C GLN A 88 -17.74 -8.12 1.37
N TYR A 89 -17.61 -9.14 2.25
CA TYR A 89 -17.78 -10.53 1.85
C TYR A 89 -19.14 -10.78 1.22
N ARG A 90 -19.14 -11.36 0.01
CA ARG A 90 -20.33 -11.63 -0.81
C ARG A 90 -21.12 -10.42 -1.33
N GLN A 91 -20.71 -9.20 -1.03
CA GLN A 91 -21.43 -8.00 -1.52
C GLN A 91 -20.93 -7.55 -2.90
N LEU A 92 -19.61 -7.54 -3.10
CA LEU A 92 -18.94 -6.99 -4.27
C LEU A 92 -18.15 -8.05 -5.05
N ILE A 93 -18.75 -9.17 -5.42
CA ILE A 93 -18.04 -10.24 -6.15
C ILE A 93 -18.25 -10.07 -7.66
N PRO A 94 -17.15 -10.07 -8.44
CA PRO A 94 -15.74 -10.07 -8.05
C PRO A 94 -15.21 -8.67 -7.76
N ALA A 95 -14.40 -8.53 -6.69
CA ALA A 95 -13.64 -7.33 -6.39
C ALA A 95 -12.33 -7.71 -5.68
N ALA A 96 -11.26 -6.99 -5.97
CA ALA A 96 -9.97 -7.17 -5.31
C ALA A 96 -9.15 -5.88 -5.35
N MET A 97 -8.27 -5.68 -4.36
CA MET A 97 -7.33 -4.58 -4.31
C MET A 97 -6.04 -4.96 -3.58
N SER A 98 -4.97 -4.28 -3.91
CA SER A 98 -3.73 -4.26 -3.14
C SER A 98 -3.79 -3.15 -2.09
N ILE A 99 -3.09 -3.33 -0.99
CA ILE A 99 -3.03 -2.36 0.09
C ILE A 99 -1.66 -2.36 0.76
N CYS A 100 -1.16 -1.17 1.05
CA CYS A 100 -0.10 -0.95 2.01
C CYS A 100 -0.55 0.12 3.01
N LEU A 101 -0.59 -0.24 4.30
CA LEU A 101 -1.05 0.63 5.37
C LEU A 101 0.04 0.71 6.43
N LEU A 102 0.32 1.91 6.92
CA LEU A 102 1.31 2.18 7.95
C LEU A 102 0.68 2.83 9.17
N ILE A 103 1.17 2.42 10.35
CA ILE A 103 1.05 3.21 11.59
C ILE A 103 2.45 3.58 12.04
N PHE A 104 2.65 4.87 12.28
CA PHE A 104 3.86 5.41 12.86
C PHE A 104 3.65 5.68 14.35
N ASN A 105 4.64 5.30 15.15
CA ASN A 105 4.83 5.84 16.48
C ASN A 105 6.21 6.52 16.58
N PRO A 106 6.62 7.09 17.72
CA PRO A 106 7.93 7.76 17.84
C PRO A 106 9.14 6.87 17.53
N GLU A 107 9.04 5.56 17.71
CA GLU A 107 10.18 4.63 17.63
C GLU A 107 10.06 3.60 16.50
N LYS A 108 8.83 3.31 16.04
CA LYS A 108 8.56 2.20 15.13
C LYS A 108 7.59 2.56 14.02
N VAL A 109 7.65 1.77 12.95
CA VAL A 109 6.71 1.77 11.84
C VAL A 109 6.09 0.37 11.74
N TYR A 110 4.77 0.30 11.82
CA TYR A 110 3.99 -0.93 11.65
C TYR A 110 3.37 -0.91 10.27
N SER A 111 3.56 -1.97 9.49
CA SER A 111 2.96 -2.06 8.15
C SER A 111 2.05 -3.27 8.01
N VAL A 112 0.92 -3.07 7.34
CA VAL A 112 0.11 -4.15 6.74
C VAL A 112 0.30 -4.06 5.25
N HIS A 113 0.63 -5.19 4.62
CA HIS A 113 0.87 -5.28 3.19
C HIS A 113 0.13 -6.49 2.61
N LEU A 114 -0.70 -6.26 1.59
CA LEU A 114 -1.40 -7.28 0.81
C LEU A 114 -1.43 -6.84 -0.66
N GLY A 115 -0.93 -7.67 -1.56
CA GLY A 115 -0.88 -7.35 -2.99
C GLY A 115 0.48 -6.80 -3.40
N ASP A 116 0.50 -5.86 -4.31
CA ASP A 116 1.71 -5.31 -4.94
C ASP A 116 1.96 -3.82 -4.63
N CYS A 117 1.12 -3.14 -3.84
CA CYS A 117 1.54 -1.87 -3.23
C CYS A 117 2.80 -2.09 -2.39
N ARG A 118 3.76 -1.18 -2.43
CA ARG A 118 5.06 -1.35 -1.74
C ARG A 118 5.34 -0.23 -0.77
N LEU A 119 6.13 -0.56 0.26
CA LEU A 119 6.75 0.39 1.18
C LEU A 119 8.22 0.50 0.88
N GLY A 120 8.72 1.71 0.71
CA GLY A 120 10.14 2.04 0.58
C GLY A 120 10.59 3.09 1.59
N LEU A 121 11.89 3.21 1.75
CA LEU A 121 12.56 4.25 2.53
C LEU A 121 13.57 4.96 1.64
N ILE A 122 13.50 6.28 1.60
CA ILE A 122 14.43 7.15 0.87
C ILE A 122 15.34 7.83 1.88
N VAL A 123 16.63 7.54 1.81
CA VAL A 123 17.69 8.18 2.61
C VAL A 123 18.74 8.75 1.64
N GLU A 124 19.09 10.01 1.75
CA GLU A 124 20.12 10.65 0.93
C GLU A 124 19.98 10.44 -0.61
N LYS A 125 18.76 10.32 -1.11
CA LYS A 125 18.37 10.01 -2.50
C LYS A 125 18.53 8.53 -2.92
N GLU A 126 18.82 7.64 -2.01
CA GLU A 126 18.79 6.21 -2.24
C GLU A 126 17.44 5.65 -1.77
N LEU A 127 16.77 4.87 -2.63
CA LEU A 127 15.51 4.21 -2.34
C LEU A 127 15.78 2.73 -2.03
N THR A 128 15.40 2.31 -0.83
CA THR A 128 15.37 0.90 -0.42
C THR A 128 13.94 0.45 -0.22
N TRP A 129 13.53 -0.61 -0.91
CA TRP A 129 12.22 -1.20 -0.70
C TRP A 129 12.19 -2.10 0.53
N LEU A 130 11.30 -1.81 1.47
CA LEU A 130 11.13 -2.54 2.73
C LEU A 130 10.12 -3.69 2.62
N THR A 131 9.31 -3.71 1.55
CA THR A 131 8.36 -4.78 1.25
C THR A 131 8.49 -5.24 -0.19
N TYR A 132 8.14 -6.52 -0.43
CA TYR A 132 8.12 -7.12 -1.77
C TYR A 132 6.68 -7.36 -2.22
N PRO A 133 6.37 -7.26 -3.53
CA PRO A 133 5.02 -7.52 -4.03
C PRO A 133 4.63 -8.99 -3.82
N HIS A 134 3.39 -9.23 -3.47
CA HIS A 134 2.84 -10.60 -3.42
C HIS A 134 2.50 -11.09 -4.82
N SER A 135 3.49 -11.22 -5.69
CA SER A 135 3.35 -11.66 -7.08
C SER A 135 3.87 -13.08 -7.30
N LEU A 136 3.49 -13.66 -8.44
CA LEU A 136 4.00 -14.97 -8.84
C LEU A 136 5.52 -14.89 -9.09
N THR A 137 6.00 -13.82 -9.71
CA THR A 137 7.44 -13.57 -9.89
C THR A 137 8.19 -13.66 -8.57
N MET A 138 7.70 -12.96 -7.51
CA MET A 138 8.36 -12.98 -6.21
C MET A 138 8.37 -14.38 -5.58
N CYS A 139 7.38 -15.22 -5.88
CA CYS A 139 7.36 -16.62 -5.42
C CYS A 139 8.36 -17.50 -6.15
N GLN A 140 8.81 -17.13 -7.34
CA GLN A 140 9.77 -17.89 -8.16
C GLN A 140 11.22 -17.48 -7.91
N ILE A 141 11.46 -16.35 -7.26
CA ILE A 141 12.80 -15.87 -6.93
C ILE A 141 13.32 -16.64 -5.71
N GLU A 142 14.43 -17.36 -5.91
CA GLU A 142 15.09 -18.11 -4.85
C GLU A 142 16.02 -17.24 -4.00
N ASP A 143 16.76 -16.33 -4.66
CA ASP A 143 17.71 -15.40 -4.02
C ASP A 143 17.12 -13.99 -3.94
N ARG A 144 16.67 -13.59 -2.76
CA ARG A 144 16.09 -12.28 -2.49
C ARG A 144 17.12 -11.19 -2.22
N ASP A 145 18.37 -11.57 -2.04
CA ASP A 145 19.49 -10.64 -1.81
C ASP A 145 20.25 -10.36 -3.13
N SER A 146 19.73 -10.87 -4.26
CA SER A 146 20.30 -10.63 -5.58
C SER A 146 20.26 -9.14 -5.95
N GLU A 147 21.36 -8.60 -6.45
CA GLU A 147 21.45 -7.22 -6.96
C GLU A 147 20.45 -6.95 -8.10
N ASP A 148 20.07 -7.99 -8.85
CA ASP A 148 19.13 -7.90 -9.99
C ASP A 148 17.66 -8.00 -9.57
N LEU A 149 17.35 -8.20 -8.29
CA LEU A 149 15.98 -8.43 -7.80
C LEU A 149 15.00 -7.35 -8.26
N GLU A 150 15.35 -6.10 -8.09
CA GLU A 150 14.47 -4.99 -8.46
C GLU A 150 14.28 -4.87 -9.97
N GLU A 151 15.28 -5.21 -10.79
CA GLU A 151 15.15 -5.27 -12.24
C GLU A 151 14.23 -6.42 -12.66
N ILE A 152 14.39 -7.60 -12.08
CA ILE A 152 13.52 -8.76 -12.32
C ILE A 152 12.07 -8.41 -11.97
N LEU A 153 11.84 -7.78 -10.80
CA LEU A 153 10.50 -7.37 -10.36
C LEU A 153 9.87 -6.32 -11.29
N ARG A 154 10.65 -5.40 -11.87
CA ARG A 154 10.12 -4.41 -12.82
C ARG A 154 9.81 -4.99 -14.19
N SER A 155 10.65 -5.89 -14.68
CA SER A 155 10.58 -6.41 -16.07
C SER A 155 9.69 -7.64 -16.26
N SER A 156 9.37 -8.38 -15.20
CA SER A 156 8.63 -9.63 -15.30
C SER A 156 7.16 -9.43 -15.65
N HIS A 157 6.68 -10.18 -16.65
CA HIS A 157 5.27 -10.23 -17.02
C HIS A 157 4.37 -10.87 -15.96
N ASP A 158 4.91 -11.73 -15.09
CA ASP A 158 4.14 -12.46 -14.09
C ASP A 158 3.86 -11.64 -12.80
N ASN A 159 4.39 -10.42 -12.72
CA ASN A 159 4.12 -9.52 -11.59
C ASN A 159 2.65 -9.13 -11.44
N HIS A 160 1.86 -9.14 -12.52
CA HIS A 160 0.43 -8.89 -12.47
C HIS A 160 -0.39 -10.08 -11.92
N ILE A 161 0.25 -11.25 -11.70
CA ILE A 161 -0.39 -12.42 -11.09
C ILE A 161 -0.15 -12.37 -9.60
N LEU A 162 -1.13 -11.86 -8.86
CA LEU A 162 -1.00 -11.72 -7.43
C LEU A 162 -1.29 -13.03 -6.69
N THR A 163 -0.39 -13.39 -5.80
CA THR A 163 -0.52 -14.58 -4.94
C THR A 163 -1.25 -14.29 -3.64
N ASN A 164 -1.32 -13.01 -3.25
CA ASN A 164 -2.11 -12.51 -2.13
C ASN A 164 -2.66 -11.13 -2.48
N SER A 165 -3.88 -10.81 -2.04
CA SER A 165 -4.52 -9.49 -2.17
C SER A 165 -5.75 -9.45 -1.26
N LEU A 166 -6.23 -8.27 -0.95
CA LEU A 166 -7.52 -8.12 -0.30
C LEU A 166 -8.64 -8.32 -1.33
N ASN A 167 -9.38 -9.40 -1.21
CA ASN A 167 -10.47 -9.71 -2.13
C ASN A 167 -11.73 -10.16 -1.38
N THR A 168 -12.89 -10.05 -2.05
CA THR A 168 -14.20 -10.30 -1.46
C THR A 168 -14.58 -11.78 -1.31
N LYS A 169 -13.73 -12.71 -1.74
CA LYS A 169 -14.02 -14.17 -1.62
C LYS A 169 -13.34 -14.78 -0.40
N ARG A 170 -12.09 -14.43 -0.17
CA ARG A 170 -11.26 -15.01 0.90
C ARG A 170 -10.20 -14.02 1.34
N ILE A 171 -9.84 -14.07 2.61
CA ILE A 171 -8.66 -13.42 3.13
C ILE A 171 -7.59 -14.48 3.37
N LYS A 172 -6.38 -14.22 2.91
CA LYS A 172 -5.20 -15.01 3.23
C LYS A 172 -4.55 -14.48 4.51
N LYS A 173 -3.35 -14.95 4.81
CA LYS A 173 -2.57 -14.45 5.95
C LYS A 173 -2.34 -12.95 5.81
N ILE A 174 -2.69 -12.21 6.85
CA ILE A 174 -2.36 -10.80 6.97
C ILE A 174 -0.95 -10.71 7.56
N GLU A 175 -0.03 -10.12 6.82
CA GLU A 175 1.34 -9.91 7.27
C GLU A 175 1.47 -8.53 7.88
N ILE A 176 1.99 -8.49 9.12
CA ILE A 176 2.32 -7.25 9.82
C ILE A 176 3.81 -7.24 10.05
N ASN A 177 4.48 -6.29 9.45
CA ASN A 177 5.89 -6.05 9.67
C ASN A 177 6.08 -4.87 10.62
N ILE A 178 7.14 -4.94 11.42
CA ILE A 178 7.54 -3.87 12.32
C ILE A 178 8.99 -3.52 12.00
N PHE A 179 9.19 -2.24 11.73
CA PHE A 179 10.50 -1.66 11.48
C PHE A 179 10.81 -0.67 12.60
N ASN A 180 12.09 -0.55 12.98
CA ASN A 180 12.52 0.62 13.73
C ASN A 180 12.32 1.85 12.86
N ARG A 181 11.89 2.95 13.45
CA ARG A 181 11.74 4.20 12.72
C ARG A 181 13.13 4.77 12.43
N GLU A 182 13.42 4.96 11.18
CA GLU A 182 14.69 5.50 10.68
C GLU A 182 14.48 6.95 10.20
N GLU A 183 15.55 7.72 10.21
CA GLU A 183 15.59 9.02 9.55
C GLU A 183 15.53 8.83 8.05
N GLY A 184 14.62 9.55 7.39
CA GLY A 184 14.39 9.44 5.95
C GLY A 184 12.95 9.71 5.58
N THR A 185 12.63 9.48 4.33
CA THR A 185 11.30 9.63 3.77
C THR A 185 10.71 8.26 3.48
N TYR A 186 9.63 7.89 4.15
CA TYR A 186 8.87 6.68 3.83
C TYR A 186 8.00 6.93 2.61
N LEU A 187 8.04 5.99 1.67
CA LEU A 187 7.32 6.03 0.41
C LEU A 187 6.38 4.82 0.31
N LEU A 188 5.07 5.06 0.26
CA LEU A 188 4.12 4.04 -0.17
C LEU A 188 3.85 4.26 -1.66
N ALA A 189 3.83 3.18 -2.44
CA ALA A 189 3.70 3.25 -3.88
C ALA A 189 2.80 2.15 -4.44
N THR A 190 1.91 2.49 -5.39
CA THR A 190 1.26 1.52 -6.27
C THR A 190 2.22 1.07 -7.37
N ASP A 191 1.84 0.06 -8.12
CA ASP A 191 2.67 -0.53 -9.17
C ASP A 191 2.96 0.46 -10.32
N GLY A 192 2.07 1.38 -10.59
CA GLY A 192 2.31 2.48 -11.53
C GLY A 192 3.50 3.37 -11.17
N LEU A 193 3.90 3.44 -9.88
CA LEU A 193 5.12 4.14 -9.49
C LEU A 193 6.31 3.19 -9.35
N TRP A 194 6.21 2.12 -8.55
CA TRP A 194 7.40 1.33 -8.21
C TRP A 194 7.97 0.50 -9.37
N LYS A 195 7.21 0.32 -10.45
CA LYS A 195 7.69 -0.30 -11.71
C LYS A 195 8.52 0.65 -12.57
N LEU A 196 8.53 1.95 -12.30
CA LEU A 196 9.41 2.89 -12.98
C LEU A 196 10.88 2.66 -12.61
N ASP A 197 11.79 3.17 -13.44
CA ASP A 197 13.20 3.24 -13.08
C ASP A 197 13.41 4.12 -11.85
N ILE A 198 14.40 3.80 -11.03
CA ILE A 198 14.66 4.50 -9.75
C ILE A 198 14.77 6.01 -9.94
N ASP A 199 15.48 6.47 -10.97
CA ASP A 199 15.62 7.91 -11.24
C ASP A 199 14.28 8.57 -11.51
N LYS A 200 13.39 7.90 -12.24
CA LYS A 200 12.02 8.37 -12.49
C LYS A 200 11.17 8.37 -11.23
N ILE A 201 11.29 7.34 -10.38
CA ILE A 201 10.61 7.30 -9.08
C ILE A 201 11.02 8.50 -8.24
N LEU A 202 12.32 8.71 -8.07
CA LEU A 202 12.86 9.83 -7.26
C LEU A 202 12.45 11.18 -7.83
N LEU A 203 12.44 11.33 -9.15
CA LEU A 203 11.99 12.55 -9.82
C LEU A 203 10.50 12.80 -9.60
N THR A 204 9.66 11.77 -9.77
CA THR A 204 8.20 11.81 -9.54
C THR A 204 7.91 12.24 -8.11
N VAL A 205 8.55 11.60 -7.13
CA VAL A 205 8.39 11.90 -5.70
C VAL A 205 8.84 13.32 -5.36
N LYS A 206 9.99 13.75 -5.90
CA LYS A 206 10.53 15.10 -5.69
C LYS A 206 9.64 16.18 -6.27
N ASN A 207 9.21 16.03 -7.52
CA ASN A 207 8.43 17.03 -8.23
C ASN A 207 6.93 16.94 -7.92
N LYS A 208 6.47 15.80 -7.38
CA LYS A 208 5.05 15.54 -7.12
C LYS A 208 4.21 15.59 -8.40
N GLU A 209 4.77 15.05 -9.48
CA GLU A 209 4.18 15.03 -10.81
C GLU A 209 4.10 13.58 -11.33
N ASN A 210 3.13 13.31 -12.21
CA ASN A 210 3.02 12.01 -12.87
C ASN A 210 3.94 11.94 -14.09
N TYR A 211 4.87 10.99 -14.08
CA TYR A 211 5.74 10.65 -15.21
C TYR A 211 5.40 9.28 -15.82
N ASN A 212 4.30 8.66 -15.38
CA ASN A 212 3.80 7.41 -15.96
C ASN A 212 2.62 7.73 -16.90
N GLU A 213 2.78 7.50 -18.20
CA GLU A 213 1.73 7.70 -19.19
C GLU A 213 0.88 6.44 -19.43
N ILE A 214 1.24 5.31 -18.81
CA ILE A 214 0.71 3.99 -19.17
C ILE A 214 -0.28 3.46 -18.12
N ASP A 215 -0.10 3.80 -16.84
CA ASP A 215 -0.89 3.22 -15.73
C ASP A 215 -1.37 4.27 -14.73
N ASP A 216 -2.33 3.87 -13.88
CA ASP A 216 -2.65 4.65 -12.69
C ASP A 216 -1.43 4.72 -11.79
N LEU A 217 -1.32 5.82 -11.07
CA LEU A 217 -0.17 6.06 -10.21
C LEU A 217 -0.63 6.74 -8.93
N ALA A 218 -0.33 6.13 -7.79
CA ALA A 218 -0.46 6.80 -6.52
C ALA A 218 0.76 6.60 -5.64
N PHE A 219 1.02 7.57 -4.77
CA PHE A 219 2.01 7.45 -3.72
C PHE A 219 1.69 8.32 -2.51
N VAL A 220 2.24 7.92 -1.37
CA VAL A 220 2.23 8.70 -0.14
C VAL A 220 3.68 8.90 0.30
N ILE A 221 4.03 10.15 0.59
CA ILE A 221 5.30 10.52 1.20
C ILE A 221 5.06 10.82 2.67
N ALA A 222 5.74 10.12 3.55
CA ALA A 222 5.69 10.36 4.98
C ALA A 222 7.07 10.75 5.49
N ASN A 223 7.19 12.00 5.97
CA ASN A 223 8.39 12.51 6.62
C ASN A 223 8.14 12.52 8.13
N PRO A 224 8.67 11.54 8.85
CA PRO A 224 8.45 11.38 10.26
C PRO A 224 9.11 12.45 11.12
#